data_20296a4292bf1a0d08b0ad50bfad99d7
#
_entry.id   20296a4292bf1a0d08b0ad50bfad99d7
#
_cell.length_a   1.000
_cell.length_b   1.000
_cell.length_c   1.000
_cell.angle_alpha   90.00
_cell.angle_beta   90.00
_cell.angle_gamma   90.00
#
_symmetry.space_group_name_H-M   'P 1'
#
loop_
_entity.id
_entity.type
_entity.pdbx_description
1 polymer ?
#
loop_
_entity_poly.entity_id
_entity_poly.type
_entity_poly.pdbx_seq_one_letter_code
_entity_poly.pdbx_strand_id
1 'polypeptide(L)'
;MSDSFTSDISDRICSHMNEDHQDAVLLYAQKFGSYPNATAAKMLSIDAQSMNLTAEVSGETLPIRIEFDHRLKDAEDAHYTLIDLVKQARVKK
;
A
#
# COMPACT_ATOMS: atom_id res chain seq x y z
N MET A 1 1.57 22.37 12.54
CA MET A 1 2.35 21.81 12.03
C MET A 1 2.05 21.30 10.85
N SER A 2 2.61 21.42 10.00
CA SER A 2 2.23 20.94 8.80
C SER A 2 2.71 19.57 8.65
N ASP A 3 1.88 18.73 8.16
CA ASP A 3 2.24 17.46 7.84
C ASP A 3 2.57 17.36 6.41
N SER A 4 3.55 16.59 6.08
CA SER A 4 3.87 16.29 4.70
C SER A 4 2.85 15.38 4.06
N PHE A 5 2.01 14.75 4.87
CA PHE A 5 0.98 13.86 4.35
C PHE A 5 -0.39 14.41 4.67
N THR A 6 -1.06 14.91 3.66
CA THR A 6 -2.43 15.37 3.78
C THR A 6 -3.35 14.35 3.13
N SER A 7 -4.66 14.50 3.34
CA SER A 7 -5.60 13.61 2.69
C SER A 7 -5.55 13.75 1.18
N ASP A 8 -5.20 14.92 0.65
CA ASP A 8 -5.05 15.10 -0.78
C ASP A 8 -3.92 14.25 -1.33
N ILE A 9 -2.79 14.23 -0.62
CA ILE A 9 -1.66 13.41 -1.04
C ILE A 9 -2.02 11.94 -0.98
N SER A 10 -2.68 11.53 0.10
CA SER A 10 -3.12 10.15 0.26
C SER A 10 -4.02 9.74 -0.90
N ASP A 11 -5.03 10.56 -1.21
CA ASP A 11 -5.96 10.24 -2.29
C ASP A 11 -5.25 10.12 -3.62
N ARG A 12 -4.30 11.00 -3.88
CA ARG A 12 -3.58 10.99 -5.15
C ARG A 12 -2.73 9.74 -5.29
N ILE A 13 -2.03 9.37 -4.24
CA ILE A 13 -1.19 8.18 -4.26
C ILE A 13 -2.06 6.93 -4.43
N CYS A 14 -3.14 6.84 -3.67
CA CYS A 14 -3.99 5.66 -3.74
C CYS A 14 -4.66 5.53 -5.10
N SER A 15 -5.10 6.64 -5.67
CA SER A 15 -5.72 6.62 -6.98
C SER A 15 -4.72 6.14 -8.04
N HIS A 16 -3.52 6.66 -8.00
CA HIS A 16 -2.48 6.26 -8.94
C HIS A 16 -2.15 4.77 -8.79
N MET A 17 -1.99 4.31 -7.57
CA MET A 17 -1.66 2.91 -7.34
C MET A 17 -2.80 2.00 -7.78
N ASN A 18 -4.04 2.38 -7.51
CA ASN A 18 -5.18 1.55 -7.88
C ASN A 18 -5.40 1.51 -9.39
N GLU A 19 -5.03 2.57 -10.09
CA GLU A 19 -5.25 2.63 -11.53
C GLU A 19 -4.10 2.05 -12.33
N ASP A 20 -2.88 2.33 -11.92
CA ASP A 20 -1.72 1.99 -12.73
C ASP A 20 -0.89 0.85 -12.15
N HIS A 21 -1.06 0.54 -10.88
CA HIS A 21 -0.21 -0.43 -10.20
C HIS A 21 -1.03 -1.39 -9.35
N GLN A 22 -2.13 -1.87 -9.88
CA GLN A 22 -3.00 -2.79 -9.13
C GLN A 22 -2.26 -4.06 -8.73
N ASP A 23 -1.38 -4.55 -9.59
CA ASP A 23 -0.62 -5.75 -9.28
C ASP A 23 0.31 -5.53 -8.10
N ALA A 24 0.86 -4.31 -7.97
CA ALA A 24 1.70 -3.99 -6.82
C ALA A 24 0.87 -3.98 -5.54
N VAL A 25 -0.33 -3.41 -5.60
CA VAL A 25 -1.21 -3.37 -4.44
C VAL A 25 -1.58 -4.79 -4.00
N LEU A 26 -1.84 -5.66 -4.96
CA LEU A 26 -2.12 -7.06 -4.64
C LEU A 26 -0.92 -7.73 -4.00
N LEU A 27 0.29 -7.44 -4.47
CA LEU A 27 1.49 -7.97 -3.84
C LEU A 27 1.63 -7.52 -2.39
N TYR A 28 1.29 -6.27 -2.11
CA TYR A 28 1.34 -5.79 -0.73
C TYR A 28 0.40 -6.61 0.15
N ALA A 29 -0.81 -6.87 -0.32
CA ALA A 29 -1.76 -7.64 0.44
C ALA A 29 -1.28 -9.07 0.67
N GLN A 30 -0.71 -9.67 -0.36
CA GLN A 30 -0.29 -11.07 -0.28
C GLN A 30 0.98 -11.24 0.54
N LYS A 31 1.94 -10.34 0.38
CA LYS A 31 3.25 -10.51 1.00
C LYS A 31 3.38 -9.82 2.35
N PHE A 32 2.75 -8.67 2.49
CA PHE A 32 2.87 -7.90 3.73
C PHE A 32 1.59 -7.89 4.55
N GLY A 33 0.45 -8.18 3.93
CA GLY A 33 -0.83 -8.17 4.61
C GLY A 33 -1.27 -9.51 5.15
N SER A 34 -0.48 -10.54 4.97
CA SER A 34 -0.76 -11.89 5.48
C SER A 34 -1.94 -12.57 4.80
N TYR A 35 -2.26 -12.18 3.59
CA TYR A 35 -3.33 -12.83 2.84
C TYR A 35 -2.80 -13.36 1.51
N PRO A 36 -2.00 -14.42 1.53
CA PRO A 36 -1.44 -14.96 0.29
C PRO A 36 -2.49 -15.43 -0.71
N ASN A 37 -3.72 -15.67 -0.24
CA ASN A 37 -4.79 -16.10 -1.11
C ASN A 37 -5.59 -14.96 -1.70
N ALA A 38 -5.18 -13.72 -1.45
CA ALA A 38 -5.92 -12.57 -1.99
C ALA A 38 -5.94 -12.62 -3.51
N THR A 39 -7.10 -12.35 -4.09
CA THR A 39 -7.25 -12.33 -5.53
C THR A 39 -7.29 -10.90 -6.08
N ALA A 40 -7.53 -9.93 -5.23
CA ALA A 40 -7.54 -8.53 -5.62
C ALA A 40 -7.28 -7.69 -4.37
N ALA A 41 -6.81 -6.48 -4.57
CA ALA A 41 -6.58 -5.57 -3.46
C ALA A 41 -6.69 -4.14 -3.94
N LYS A 42 -6.96 -3.24 -3.01
CA LYS A 42 -7.16 -1.84 -3.32
C LYS A 42 -6.63 -1.01 -2.18
N MET A 43 -5.93 0.07 -2.48
CA MET A 43 -5.47 0.99 -1.45
C MET A 43 -6.58 1.97 -1.11
N LEU A 44 -6.82 2.13 0.18
CA LEU A 44 -7.82 3.06 0.67
C LEU A 44 -7.19 4.38 1.11
N SER A 45 -6.09 4.31 1.82
CA SER A 45 -5.42 5.50 2.32
C SER A 45 -3.98 5.17 2.66
N ILE A 46 -3.18 6.21 2.76
CA ILE A 46 -1.78 6.08 3.18
C ILE A 46 -1.45 7.29 4.03
N ASP A 47 -0.71 7.09 5.09
CA ASP A 47 -0.22 8.18 5.90
C ASP A 47 1.27 8.00 6.13
N ALA A 48 1.85 8.81 7.02
CA ALA A 48 3.29 8.79 7.21
C ALA A 48 3.79 7.52 7.89
N GLN A 49 2.91 6.73 8.47
CA GLN A 49 3.31 5.56 9.23
C GLN A 49 2.82 4.26 8.66
N SER A 50 1.71 4.28 7.92
CA SER A 50 1.11 3.04 7.46
C SER A 50 0.24 3.30 6.22
N MET A 51 -0.21 2.22 5.62
CA MET A 51 -1.20 2.31 4.56
C MET A 51 -2.31 1.32 4.85
N ASN A 52 -3.52 1.67 4.43
CA ASN A 52 -4.69 0.83 4.63
C ASN A 52 -5.17 0.35 3.29
N LEU A 53 -5.42 -0.95 3.21
CA LEU A 53 -5.89 -1.57 1.99
C LEU A 53 -7.08 -2.46 2.30
N THR A 54 -7.78 -2.88 1.26
CA THR A 54 -8.69 -4.00 1.38
C THR A 54 -8.22 -5.07 0.41
N ALA A 55 -8.49 -6.31 0.76
CA ALA A 55 -8.17 -7.44 -0.10
C ALA A 55 -9.37 -8.33 -0.23
N GLU A 56 -9.53 -8.93 -1.39
CA GLU A 56 -10.59 -9.90 -1.60
C GLU A 56 -10.02 -11.29 -1.44
N VAL A 57 -10.57 -12.03 -0.49
CA VAL A 57 -10.12 -13.38 -0.18
C VAL A 57 -11.36 -14.25 -0.10
N SER A 58 -11.48 -15.19 -1.01
CA SER A 58 -12.61 -16.14 -1.03
C SER A 58 -13.97 -15.42 -1.07
N GLY A 59 -14.04 -14.33 -1.83
CA GLY A 59 -15.30 -13.61 -1.99
C GLY A 59 -15.59 -12.60 -0.90
N GLU A 60 -14.70 -12.44 0.07
CA GLU A 60 -14.88 -11.47 1.15
C GLU A 60 -13.88 -10.36 1.03
N THR A 61 -14.29 -9.16 1.40
CA THR A 61 -13.41 -8.00 1.43
C THR A 61 -12.92 -7.80 2.85
N LEU A 62 -11.61 -7.89 3.04
CA LEU A 62 -11.01 -7.82 4.37
C LEU A 62 -10.08 -6.61 4.46
N PRO A 63 -10.07 -5.91 5.60
CA PRO A 63 -9.19 -4.77 5.76
C PRO A 63 -7.77 -5.22 6.10
N ILE A 64 -6.80 -4.46 5.61
CA ILE A 64 -5.40 -4.73 5.88
C ILE A 64 -4.73 -3.42 6.24
N ARG A 65 -3.88 -3.44 7.25
CA ARG A 65 -3.04 -2.31 7.60
C ARG A 65 -1.59 -2.76 7.50
N ILE A 66 -0.79 -2.03 6.75
CA ILE A 66 0.63 -2.32 6.60
C ILE A 66 1.41 -1.14 7.13
N GLU A 67 2.25 -1.38 8.13
CA GLU A 67 3.05 -0.33 8.72
C GLU A 67 4.40 -0.27 8.06
N PHE A 68 4.90 0.95 7.86
CA PHE A 68 6.21 1.15 7.26
C PHE A 68 7.28 1.04 8.32
N ASP A 69 8.50 0.76 7.90
CA ASP A 69 9.61 0.63 8.83
C ASP A 69 10.21 1.99 9.20
N HIS A 70 9.69 3.06 8.66
CA HIS A 70 10.12 4.42 9.01
C HIS A 70 8.98 5.38 8.73
N ARG A 71 9.07 6.59 9.27
CA ARG A 71 8.07 7.61 9.03
C ARG A 71 8.35 8.27 7.70
N LEU A 72 7.36 8.30 6.83
CA LEU A 72 7.51 8.91 5.51
C LEU A 72 7.57 10.43 5.65
N LYS A 73 8.47 11.04 4.90
CA LYS A 73 8.66 12.49 4.99
C LYS A 73 7.70 13.26 4.11
N ASP A 74 7.44 12.73 2.92
CA ASP A 74 6.63 13.44 1.95
C ASP A 74 6.17 12.46 0.88
N ALA A 75 5.52 12.97 -0.16
CA ALA A 75 4.99 12.13 -1.22
C ALA A 75 6.10 11.41 -1.98
N GLU A 76 7.26 12.04 -2.12
CA GLU A 76 8.36 11.42 -2.83
C GLU A 76 8.93 10.24 -2.04
N ASP A 77 9.06 10.40 -0.73
CA ASP A 77 9.50 9.31 0.13
C ASP A 77 8.51 8.15 0.07
N ALA A 78 7.22 8.46 0.05
CA ALA A 78 6.20 7.42 -0.08
C ALA A 78 6.36 6.67 -1.40
N HIS A 79 6.62 7.38 -2.47
CA HIS A 79 6.79 6.77 -3.77
C HIS A 79 7.95 5.77 -3.75
N TYR A 80 9.08 6.16 -3.20
CA TYR A 80 10.25 5.27 -3.11
C TYR A 80 9.98 4.10 -2.19
N THR A 81 9.27 4.34 -1.09
CA THR A 81 8.95 3.27 -0.14
C THR A 81 8.05 2.22 -0.79
N LEU A 82 7.05 2.67 -1.55
CA LEU A 82 6.14 1.75 -2.22
C LEU A 82 6.88 0.92 -3.28
N ILE A 83 7.80 1.55 -4.02
CA ILE A 83 8.60 0.82 -4.99
C ILE A 83 9.48 -0.21 -4.29
N ASP A 84 10.08 0.18 -3.17
CA ASP A 84 10.96 -0.71 -2.43
C ASP A 84 10.20 -1.93 -1.91
N LEU A 85 8.96 -1.74 -1.46
CA LEU A 85 8.14 -2.85 -1.01
C LEU A 85 7.85 -3.83 -2.15
N VAL A 86 7.62 -3.33 -3.35
CA VAL A 86 7.41 -4.20 -4.50
C VAL A 86 8.68 -5.00 -4.77
N LYS A 87 9.84 -4.36 -4.69
CA LYS A 87 11.09 -5.07 -4.91
C LYS A 87 11.31 -6.16 -3.87
N GLN A 88 11.01 -5.87 -2.61
CA GLN A 88 11.13 -6.86 -1.56
C GLN A 88 10.18 -8.03 -1.78
N ALA A 89 8.96 -7.74 -2.21
CA ALA A 89 7.98 -8.79 -2.45
C ALA A 89 8.39 -9.72 -3.59
N ARG A 90 9.08 -9.17 -4.58
CA ARG A 90 9.45 -9.96 -5.74
C ARG A 90 10.73 -10.74 -5.56
N VAL A 91 11.57 -10.26 -4.67
CA VAL A 91 12.84 -10.92 -4.47
C VAL A 91 12.73 -12.24 -3.76
N LYS A 92 11.90 -12.51 -3.12
CA LYS A 92 11.76 -13.60 -2.39
C LYS A 92 12.37 -14.72 -2.58
N LYS A 93 12.75 -15.30 -2.13
CA LYS A 93 13.23 -16.35 -2.33
C LYS A 93 13.29 -16.91 -1.66
#